data_4f9397ee8701dbf408811843439df74e
#
_entry.id   4f9397ee8701dbf408811843439df74e
#
_cell.length_a   1.000
_cell.length_b   1.000
_cell.length_c   1.000
_cell.angle_alpha   90.00
_cell.angle_beta   90.00
_cell.angle_gamma   90.00
#
_symmetry.space_group_name_H-M   'P 1'
#
loop_
_entity.id
_entity.type
_entity.pdbx_description
1 polymer ?
#
loop_
_entity_poly.entity_id
_entity_poly.type
_entity_poly.pdbx_seq_one_letter_code
_entity_poly.pdbx_strand_id
1 'polypeptide(L)'
;MTAAAAPRPAFGALRHRNFRLFLGGQFVSLSGTWMQTVAQGWLVLQLTHSAFQVGLVTTINTLPVLLFTLYGGVVADRVNKRRFLLTLQTLMLLEALALAVLTASGRVTVGWVMVLAAAQGLFAAFEIPARQSFLVEMTGRDDLMTAIALNSSVFNVTRVIGPAVAGLVIAGAGIAACFFVNAASYLAVLWMLAIMRPPFAGASTAPAGRSTFRDGWRYIMDTAEPRLLTLLTITFSVFGFSFAPMLPVYASQVLGAGATGYGALMSGVGVGAAAAALFVAAMGHRVHREGRVFGFATLFGLVLLVTSMAGHFVPALILLTLAGCTWALTGILTNTILQTKAPDHLRGRVMGFYSFMVVGMAPLGALQAGLVSEHFGVRASLALGGGICVVAALLAWRSARWHPTDAPAKPLTSGGG
;
A
#
# COMPACT_ATOMS: atom_id res chain seq x y z
N MET A 1 18.03 28.38 -27.28
CA MET A 1 18.73 28.21 -25.99
C MET A 1 17.67 28.16 -24.89
N THR A 2 17.21 26.99 -24.51
CA THR A 2 16.29 26.79 -23.37
C THR A 2 17.09 26.99 -22.09
N ALA A 3 16.77 28.04 -21.34
CA ALA A 3 17.37 28.29 -20.05
C ALA A 3 17.19 27.04 -19.17
N ALA A 4 18.30 26.47 -18.69
CA ALA A 4 18.29 25.39 -17.73
C ALA A 4 17.50 25.85 -16.51
N ALA A 5 16.35 25.21 -16.23
CA ALA A 5 15.53 25.52 -15.07
C ALA A 5 16.40 25.34 -13.81
N ALA A 6 16.49 26.39 -13.00
CA ALA A 6 17.23 26.35 -11.74
C ALA A 6 16.81 25.15 -10.88
N PRO A 7 17.74 24.50 -10.18
CA PRO A 7 17.43 23.34 -9.34
C PRO A 7 16.37 23.73 -8.30
N ARG A 8 15.21 23.08 -8.38
CA ARG A 8 14.08 23.34 -7.47
C ARG A 8 14.46 22.90 -6.06
N PRO A 9 14.11 23.67 -5.02
CA PRO A 9 14.46 23.31 -3.65
C PRO A 9 13.79 21.99 -3.26
N ALA A 10 14.54 21.10 -2.62
CA ALA A 10 14.10 19.77 -2.20
C ALA A 10 12.81 19.77 -1.33
N PHE A 11 12.48 20.91 -0.72
CA PHE A 11 11.32 21.12 0.13
C PHE A 11 10.36 22.20 -0.41
N GLY A 12 10.34 22.43 -1.72
CA GLY A 12 9.53 23.49 -2.34
C GLY A 12 8.03 23.44 -1.98
N ALA A 13 7.45 22.24 -1.88
CA ALA A 13 6.05 22.06 -1.51
C ALA A 13 5.71 22.60 -0.10
N LEU A 14 6.67 22.63 0.84
CA LEU A 14 6.45 23.13 2.20
C LEU A 14 6.24 24.66 2.26
N ARG A 15 6.51 25.40 1.18
CA ARG A 15 6.17 26.84 1.11
C ARG A 15 4.64 27.07 1.09
N HIS A 16 3.86 26.09 0.61
CA HIS A 16 2.41 26.18 0.57
C HIS A 16 1.81 25.90 1.94
N ARG A 17 1.15 26.92 2.55
CA ARG A 17 0.51 26.78 3.87
C ARG A 17 -0.49 25.64 3.93
N ASN A 18 -1.34 25.50 2.90
CA ASN A 18 -2.35 24.45 2.84
C ASN A 18 -1.71 23.04 2.80
N PHE A 19 -0.60 22.89 2.08
CA PHE A 19 0.13 21.63 2.02
C PHE A 19 0.77 21.26 3.37
N ARG A 20 1.34 22.22 4.11
CA ARG A 20 1.87 21.97 5.47
C ARG A 20 0.78 21.47 6.42
N LEU A 21 -0.39 22.14 6.41
CA LEU A 21 -1.53 21.72 7.20
C LEU A 21 -1.97 20.31 6.83
N PHE A 22 -2.10 20.05 5.52
CA PHE A 22 -2.47 18.74 5.02
C PHE A 22 -1.48 17.67 5.46
N LEU A 23 -0.17 17.90 5.30
CA LEU A 23 0.88 16.93 5.64
C LEU A 23 0.87 16.61 7.14
N GLY A 24 0.69 17.60 8.01
CA GLY A 24 0.55 17.40 9.46
C GLY A 24 -0.69 16.58 9.81
N GLY A 25 -1.86 16.89 9.22
CA GLY A 25 -3.07 16.12 9.40
C GLY A 25 -2.93 14.67 8.92
N GLN A 26 -2.31 14.48 7.77
CA GLN A 26 -2.05 13.15 7.24
C GLN A 26 -1.13 12.32 8.14
N PHE A 27 -0.10 12.92 8.72
CA PHE A 27 0.78 12.22 9.65
C PHE A 27 -0.01 11.66 10.86
N VAL A 28 -0.86 12.49 11.47
CA VAL A 28 -1.67 12.09 12.62
C VAL A 28 -2.70 11.03 12.21
N SER A 29 -3.46 11.28 11.14
CA SER A 29 -4.52 10.38 10.69
C SER A 29 -4.00 9.03 10.20
N LEU A 30 -2.92 9.00 9.40
CA LEU A 30 -2.33 7.75 8.95
C LEU A 30 -1.76 6.94 10.11
N SER A 31 -1.17 7.59 11.13
CA SER A 31 -0.73 6.89 12.34
C SER A 31 -1.91 6.22 13.04
N GLY A 32 -3.04 6.92 13.20
CA GLY A 32 -4.27 6.37 13.75
C GLY A 32 -4.83 5.21 12.91
N THR A 33 -4.82 5.33 11.60
CA THR A 33 -5.29 4.29 10.68
C THR A 33 -4.44 3.01 10.79
N TRP A 34 -3.11 3.13 10.88
CA TRP A 34 -2.24 1.97 11.14
C TRP A 34 -2.49 1.35 12.50
N MET A 35 -2.75 2.19 13.53
CA MET A 35 -3.13 1.70 14.86
C MET A 35 -4.45 0.92 14.80
N GLN A 36 -5.48 1.42 14.11
CA GLN A 36 -6.74 0.71 13.91
C GLN A 36 -6.53 -0.61 13.18
N THR A 37 -5.70 -0.65 12.14
CA THR A 37 -5.39 -1.88 11.39
C THR A 37 -4.84 -2.97 12.32
N VAL A 38 -3.88 -2.63 13.17
CA VAL A 38 -3.31 -3.55 14.16
C VAL A 38 -4.35 -3.97 15.19
N ALA A 39 -5.07 -3.00 15.76
CA ALA A 39 -6.08 -3.25 16.78
C ALA A 39 -7.23 -4.13 16.26
N GLN A 40 -7.67 -3.90 15.02
CA GLN A 40 -8.76 -4.66 14.39
C GLN A 40 -8.34 -6.11 14.11
N GLY A 41 -7.15 -6.33 13.54
CA GLY A 41 -6.64 -7.70 13.34
C GLY A 41 -6.48 -8.47 14.64
N TRP A 42 -5.98 -7.82 15.69
CA TRP A 42 -5.86 -8.40 17.02
C TRP A 42 -7.22 -8.68 17.68
N LEU A 43 -8.16 -7.74 17.57
CA LEU A 43 -9.54 -7.89 18.08
C LEU A 43 -10.25 -9.08 17.45
N VAL A 44 -10.19 -9.23 16.13
CA VAL A 44 -10.82 -10.35 15.41
C VAL A 44 -10.23 -11.68 15.90
N LEU A 45 -8.91 -11.75 16.04
CA LEU A 45 -8.26 -12.95 16.56
C LEU A 45 -8.70 -13.28 17.99
N GLN A 46 -8.83 -12.28 18.87
CA GLN A 46 -9.32 -12.49 20.24
C GLN A 46 -10.79 -12.92 20.32
N LEU A 47 -11.64 -12.40 19.43
CA LEU A 47 -13.06 -12.73 19.41
C LEU A 47 -13.35 -14.12 18.84
N THR A 48 -12.53 -14.60 17.90
CA THR A 48 -12.87 -15.77 17.10
C THR A 48 -11.87 -16.91 17.21
N HIS A 49 -10.64 -16.63 17.63
CA HIS A 49 -9.51 -17.55 17.59
C HIS A 49 -9.25 -18.20 16.23
N SER A 50 -9.78 -17.60 15.14
CA SER A 50 -9.77 -18.13 13.78
C SER A 50 -8.91 -17.26 12.85
N ALA A 51 -7.94 -17.88 12.19
CA ALA A 51 -7.12 -17.27 11.16
C ALA A 51 -7.96 -16.91 9.92
N PHE A 52 -8.96 -17.75 9.59
CA PHE A 52 -9.89 -17.47 8.51
C PHE A 52 -10.66 -16.17 8.72
N GLN A 53 -11.19 -15.95 9.94
CA GLN A 53 -11.94 -14.73 10.25
C GLN A 53 -11.06 -13.47 10.13
N VAL A 54 -9.79 -13.54 10.53
CA VAL A 54 -8.83 -12.44 10.37
C VAL A 54 -8.61 -12.14 8.87
N GLY A 55 -8.42 -13.16 8.05
CA GLY A 55 -8.31 -13.04 6.60
C GLY A 55 -9.59 -12.49 5.96
N LEU A 56 -10.76 -12.98 6.39
CA LEU A 56 -12.07 -12.57 5.88
C LEU A 56 -12.36 -11.08 6.17
N VAL A 57 -12.11 -10.61 7.40
CA VAL A 57 -12.30 -9.19 7.75
C VAL A 57 -11.37 -8.30 6.92
N THR A 58 -10.12 -8.72 6.72
CA THR A 58 -9.19 -7.99 5.83
C THR A 58 -9.67 -7.99 4.38
N THR A 59 -10.22 -9.10 3.91
CA THR A 59 -10.83 -9.21 2.57
C THR A 59 -12.01 -8.25 2.43
N ILE A 60 -12.92 -8.24 3.39
CA ILE A 60 -14.11 -7.37 3.41
C ILE A 60 -13.70 -5.89 3.46
N ASN A 61 -12.64 -5.54 4.16
CA ASN A 61 -12.10 -4.18 4.20
C ASN A 61 -11.50 -3.74 2.85
N THR A 62 -10.76 -4.62 2.19
CA THR A 62 -10.02 -4.27 0.96
C THR A 62 -10.84 -4.47 -0.32
N LEU A 63 -11.88 -5.30 -0.31
CA LEU A 63 -12.73 -5.58 -1.47
C LEU A 63 -13.46 -4.33 -2.02
N PRO A 64 -14.06 -3.46 -1.20
CA PRO A 64 -14.64 -2.21 -1.71
C PRO A 64 -13.61 -1.29 -2.39
N VAL A 65 -12.37 -1.26 -1.89
CA VAL A 65 -11.27 -0.50 -2.52
C VAL A 65 -11.03 -1.02 -3.93
N LEU A 66 -10.94 -2.34 -4.12
CA LEU A 66 -10.81 -2.96 -5.44
C LEU A 66 -11.96 -2.57 -6.38
N LEU A 67 -13.21 -2.67 -5.91
CA LEU A 67 -14.40 -2.52 -6.75
C LEU A 67 -14.70 -1.05 -7.09
N PHE A 68 -14.48 -0.12 -6.15
CA PHE A 68 -15.00 1.24 -6.25
C PHE A 68 -13.95 2.33 -6.43
N THR A 69 -12.63 2.06 -6.30
CA THR A 69 -11.60 3.13 -6.42
C THR A 69 -11.62 3.82 -7.78
N LEU A 70 -11.85 3.09 -8.88
CA LEU A 70 -11.95 3.69 -10.22
C LEU A 70 -13.16 4.62 -10.32
N TYR A 71 -14.30 4.22 -9.78
CA TYR A 71 -15.49 5.05 -9.71
C TYR A 71 -15.29 6.24 -8.78
N GLY A 72 -14.62 6.01 -7.64
CA GLY A 72 -14.22 7.06 -6.71
C GLY A 72 -13.39 8.16 -7.35
N GLY A 73 -12.49 7.82 -8.28
CA GLY A 73 -11.75 8.78 -9.08
C GLY A 73 -12.64 9.68 -9.94
N VAL A 74 -13.60 9.06 -10.67
CA VAL A 74 -14.57 9.80 -11.51
C VAL A 74 -15.44 10.74 -10.66
N VAL A 75 -15.86 10.31 -9.48
CA VAL A 75 -16.64 11.16 -8.55
C VAL A 75 -15.77 12.31 -8.04
N ALA A 76 -14.54 12.02 -7.61
CA ALA A 76 -13.61 13.03 -7.09
C ALA A 76 -13.32 14.17 -8.09
N ASP A 77 -13.31 13.86 -9.40
CA ASP A 77 -13.09 14.86 -10.45
C ASP A 77 -14.29 15.82 -10.64
N ARG A 78 -15.50 15.40 -10.24
CA ARG A 78 -16.75 16.14 -10.45
C ARG A 78 -17.21 16.97 -9.25
N VAL A 79 -16.62 16.72 -8.06
CA VAL A 79 -17.08 17.35 -6.82
C VAL A 79 -16.03 18.32 -6.24
N ASN A 80 -16.48 19.20 -5.34
CA ASN A 80 -15.54 20.00 -4.54
C ASN A 80 -14.75 19.08 -3.60
N LYS A 81 -13.48 18.85 -3.91
CA LYS A 81 -12.63 17.86 -3.24
C LYS A 81 -12.50 18.12 -1.74
N ARG A 82 -12.38 19.40 -1.32
CA ARG A 82 -12.32 19.74 0.10
C ARG A 82 -13.60 19.34 0.86
N ARG A 83 -14.77 19.67 0.31
CA ARG A 83 -16.06 19.29 0.94
C ARG A 83 -16.22 17.78 0.96
N PHE A 84 -15.86 17.13 -0.14
CA PHE A 84 -15.94 15.68 -0.25
C PHE A 84 -15.01 14.98 0.74
N LEU A 85 -13.76 15.44 0.90
CA LEU A 85 -12.84 14.92 1.92
C LEU A 85 -13.36 15.16 3.34
N LEU A 86 -13.94 16.34 3.63
CA LEU A 86 -14.57 16.59 4.93
C LEU A 86 -15.68 15.58 5.23
N THR A 87 -16.56 15.29 4.26
CA THR A 87 -17.61 14.28 4.42
C THR A 87 -17.04 12.89 4.67
N LEU A 88 -16.07 12.45 3.86
CA LEU A 88 -15.46 11.12 3.99
C LEU A 88 -14.70 10.97 5.32
N GLN A 89 -13.94 11.98 5.73
CA GLN A 89 -13.23 11.97 7.02
C GLN A 89 -14.20 11.97 8.21
N THR A 90 -15.36 12.61 8.10
CA THR A 90 -16.42 12.55 9.13
C THR A 90 -17.02 11.14 9.21
N LEU A 91 -17.28 10.51 8.07
CA LEU A 91 -17.79 9.14 8.03
C LEU A 91 -16.78 8.13 8.61
N MET A 92 -15.49 8.29 8.30
CA MET A 92 -14.41 7.47 8.87
C MET A 92 -14.26 7.70 10.38
N LEU A 93 -14.43 8.95 10.86
CA LEU A 93 -14.45 9.25 12.30
C LEU A 93 -15.61 8.51 12.99
N LEU A 94 -16.82 8.58 12.43
CA LEU A 94 -18.00 7.92 13.00
C LEU A 94 -17.85 6.41 13.01
N GLU A 95 -17.26 5.82 11.95
CA GLU A 95 -16.93 4.40 11.86
C GLU A 95 -15.96 4.00 12.98
N ALA A 96 -14.82 4.71 13.12
CA ALA A 96 -13.82 4.43 14.13
C ALA A 96 -14.38 4.61 15.56
N LEU A 97 -15.21 5.63 15.77
CA LEU A 97 -15.89 5.88 17.05
C LEU A 97 -16.90 4.76 17.36
N ALA A 98 -17.67 4.31 16.39
CA ALA A 98 -18.60 3.20 16.56
C ALA A 98 -17.85 1.92 16.98
N LEU A 99 -16.73 1.60 16.30
CA LEU A 99 -15.90 0.46 16.65
C LEU A 99 -15.31 0.61 18.06
N ALA A 100 -14.86 1.81 18.44
CA ALA A 100 -14.33 2.12 19.76
C ALA A 100 -15.37 1.89 20.86
N VAL A 101 -16.58 2.45 20.70
CA VAL A 101 -17.68 2.35 21.67
C VAL A 101 -18.17 0.89 21.79
N LEU A 102 -18.35 0.18 20.67
CA LEU A 102 -18.73 -1.23 20.70
C LEU A 102 -17.69 -2.08 21.43
N THR A 103 -16.41 -1.82 21.17
CA THR A 103 -15.31 -2.55 21.84
C THR A 103 -15.24 -2.23 23.32
N ALA A 104 -15.32 -0.94 23.69
CA ALA A 104 -15.26 -0.50 25.09
C ALA A 104 -16.46 -1.00 25.93
N SER A 105 -17.65 -1.08 25.32
CA SER A 105 -18.87 -1.59 25.98
C SER A 105 -18.95 -3.11 26.06
N GLY A 106 -17.99 -3.84 25.47
CA GLY A 106 -18.02 -5.31 25.40
C GLY A 106 -19.12 -5.89 24.48
N ARG A 107 -19.76 -5.04 23.66
CA ARG A 107 -20.84 -5.44 22.72
C ARG A 107 -20.33 -5.72 21.31
N VAL A 108 -19.04 -5.60 21.08
CA VAL A 108 -18.45 -5.87 19.77
C VAL A 108 -18.56 -7.36 19.44
N THR A 109 -19.02 -7.64 18.23
CA THR A 109 -19.04 -8.98 17.63
C THR A 109 -18.27 -8.96 16.31
N VAL A 110 -17.85 -10.13 15.83
CA VAL A 110 -17.17 -10.20 14.53
C VAL A 110 -18.04 -9.66 13.37
N GLY A 111 -19.37 -9.83 13.46
CA GLY A 111 -20.31 -9.27 12.48
C GLY A 111 -20.26 -7.73 12.45
N TRP A 112 -20.22 -7.06 13.59
CA TRP A 112 -20.04 -5.61 13.64
C TRP A 112 -18.70 -5.18 13.08
N VAL A 113 -17.62 -5.91 13.39
CA VAL A 113 -16.29 -5.62 12.83
C VAL A 113 -16.31 -5.76 11.30
N MET A 114 -16.98 -6.78 10.74
CA MET A 114 -17.11 -6.95 9.29
C MET A 114 -17.89 -5.81 8.63
N VAL A 115 -19.02 -5.37 9.21
CA VAL A 115 -19.81 -4.26 8.70
C VAL A 115 -19.01 -2.95 8.70
N LEU A 116 -18.32 -2.65 9.81
CA LEU A 116 -17.51 -1.45 9.92
C LEU A 116 -16.27 -1.52 9.04
N ALA A 117 -15.63 -2.68 8.89
CA ALA A 117 -14.54 -2.90 7.94
C ALA A 117 -14.97 -2.66 6.47
N ALA A 118 -16.16 -3.14 6.09
CA ALA A 118 -16.72 -2.87 4.76
C ALA A 118 -16.97 -1.37 4.54
N ALA A 119 -17.52 -0.66 5.54
CA ALA A 119 -17.75 0.77 5.49
C ALA A 119 -16.42 1.54 5.38
N GLN A 120 -15.42 1.19 6.19
CA GLN A 120 -14.08 1.78 6.11
C GLN A 120 -13.46 1.59 4.71
N GLY A 121 -13.52 0.37 4.16
CA GLY A 121 -13.03 0.08 2.80
C GLY A 121 -13.77 0.87 1.73
N LEU A 122 -15.09 1.03 1.87
CA LEU A 122 -15.90 1.84 0.95
C LEU A 122 -15.49 3.32 1.01
N PHE A 123 -15.34 3.89 2.20
CA PHE A 123 -14.89 5.27 2.35
C PHE A 123 -13.48 5.48 1.81
N ALA A 124 -12.56 4.54 2.06
CA ALA A 124 -11.20 4.58 1.52
C ALA A 124 -11.16 4.54 -0.01
N ALA A 125 -12.07 3.78 -0.66
CA ALA A 125 -12.17 3.71 -2.11
C ALA A 125 -12.43 5.08 -2.77
N PHE A 126 -13.11 5.98 -2.09
CA PHE A 126 -13.37 7.34 -2.55
C PHE A 126 -12.34 8.35 -2.02
N GLU A 127 -11.86 8.15 -0.78
CA GLU A 127 -10.89 9.04 -0.13
C GLU A 127 -9.55 9.07 -0.85
N ILE A 128 -9.01 7.90 -1.21
CA ILE A 128 -7.69 7.77 -1.84
C ILE A 128 -7.57 8.62 -3.11
N PRO A 129 -8.45 8.50 -4.14
CA PRO A 129 -8.34 9.30 -5.34
C PRO A 129 -8.66 10.78 -5.10
N ALA A 130 -9.63 11.09 -4.22
CA ALA A 130 -9.95 12.48 -3.87
C ALA A 130 -8.76 13.20 -3.22
N ARG A 131 -8.07 12.53 -2.31
CA ARG A 131 -6.87 13.03 -1.63
C ARG A 131 -5.71 13.24 -2.60
N GLN A 132 -5.48 12.30 -3.54
CA GLN A 132 -4.42 12.44 -4.55
C GLN A 132 -4.70 13.62 -5.49
N SER A 133 -5.93 13.79 -5.95
CA SER A 133 -6.33 14.93 -6.77
C SER A 133 -6.25 16.26 -6.01
N PHE A 134 -6.59 16.27 -4.72
CA PHE A 134 -6.51 17.47 -3.88
C PHE A 134 -5.07 17.92 -3.62
N LEU A 135 -4.12 16.98 -3.61
CA LEU A 135 -2.69 17.29 -3.48
C LEU A 135 -2.22 18.22 -4.62
N VAL A 136 -2.66 17.95 -5.85
CA VAL A 136 -2.35 18.78 -7.03
C VAL A 136 -2.92 20.19 -6.89
N GLU A 137 -4.15 20.31 -6.36
CA GLU A 137 -4.80 21.61 -6.14
C GLU A 137 -4.08 22.48 -5.09
N MET A 138 -3.44 21.84 -4.09
CA MET A 138 -2.75 22.57 -3.01
C MET A 138 -1.36 23.07 -3.40
N THR A 139 -0.65 22.36 -4.28
CA THR A 139 0.77 22.63 -4.57
C THR A 139 1.02 23.11 -6.00
N GLY A 140 0.02 22.96 -6.86
CA GLY A 140 0.22 23.19 -8.30
C GLY A 140 1.13 22.12 -8.93
N ARG A 141 1.34 22.23 -10.24
CA ARG A 141 2.16 21.26 -11.00
C ARG A 141 3.66 21.41 -10.71
N ASP A 142 4.10 22.60 -10.35
CA ASP A 142 5.53 22.91 -10.17
C ASP A 142 6.14 22.21 -8.95
N ASP A 143 5.43 22.13 -7.83
CA ASP A 143 5.89 21.51 -6.60
C ASP A 143 5.31 20.12 -6.38
N LEU A 144 4.53 19.59 -7.34
CA LEU A 144 3.83 18.32 -7.21
C LEU A 144 4.76 17.15 -6.90
N MET A 145 5.90 17.05 -7.56
CA MET A 145 6.87 15.96 -7.31
C MET A 145 7.39 15.97 -5.88
N THR A 146 7.69 17.17 -5.35
CA THR A 146 8.13 17.33 -3.95
C THR A 146 7.00 16.99 -2.98
N ALA A 147 5.76 17.37 -3.30
CA ALA A 147 4.58 17.05 -2.49
C ALA A 147 4.31 15.54 -2.44
N ILE A 148 4.41 14.86 -3.57
CA ILE A 148 4.28 13.39 -3.64
C ILE A 148 5.36 12.72 -2.82
N ALA A 149 6.63 13.16 -2.92
CA ALA A 149 7.74 12.60 -2.15
C ALA A 149 7.54 12.76 -0.64
N LEU A 150 7.14 13.96 -0.18
CA LEU A 150 6.86 14.22 1.23
C LEU A 150 5.66 13.43 1.75
N ASN A 151 4.57 13.34 0.97
CA ASN A 151 3.41 12.54 1.34
C ASN A 151 3.74 11.04 1.43
N SER A 152 4.57 10.53 0.52
CA SER A 152 5.08 9.15 0.57
C SER A 152 5.98 8.91 1.79
N SER A 153 6.80 9.90 2.17
CA SER A 153 7.63 9.83 3.37
C SER A 153 6.77 9.75 4.63
N VAL A 154 5.72 10.56 4.73
CA VAL A 154 4.75 10.48 5.84
C VAL A 154 4.10 9.11 5.90
N PHE A 155 3.64 8.57 4.77
CA PHE A 155 3.06 7.23 4.72
C PHE A 155 4.02 6.15 5.23
N ASN A 156 5.29 6.18 4.82
CA ASN A 156 6.27 5.20 5.27
C ASN A 156 6.63 5.35 6.76
N VAL A 157 6.76 6.58 7.27
CA VAL A 157 7.04 6.84 8.69
C VAL A 157 5.87 6.37 9.57
N THR A 158 4.64 6.69 9.18
CA THR A 158 3.45 6.28 9.95
C THR A 158 3.23 4.76 9.91
N ARG A 159 3.62 4.08 8.84
CA ARG A 159 3.62 2.62 8.72
C ARG A 159 4.60 1.94 9.70
N VAL A 160 5.65 2.64 10.12
CA VAL A 160 6.57 2.15 11.17
C VAL A 160 6.04 2.47 12.56
N ILE A 161 5.69 3.74 12.80
CA ILE A 161 5.31 4.24 14.12
C ILE A 161 3.95 3.73 14.56
N GLY A 162 2.95 3.73 13.65
CA GLY A 162 1.57 3.38 13.97
C GLY A 162 1.43 2.01 14.63
N PRO A 163 1.93 0.93 14.02
CA PRO A 163 1.86 -0.41 14.61
C PRO A 163 2.63 -0.54 15.93
N ALA A 164 3.80 0.10 16.09
CA ALA A 164 4.54 0.07 17.34
C ALA A 164 3.74 0.72 18.48
N VAL A 165 3.19 1.90 18.22
CA VAL A 165 2.33 2.61 19.18
C VAL A 165 1.06 1.81 19.48
N ALA A 166 0.45 1.18 18.46
CA ALA A 166 -0.73 0.33 18.65
C ALA A 166 -0.47 -0.81 19.63
N GLY A 167 0.66 -1.52 19.45
CA GLY A 167 1.02 -2.62 20.36
C GLY A 167 1.17 -2.18 21.82
N LEU A 168 1.79 -1.00 22.03
CA LEU A 168 1.94 -0.42 23.37
C LEU A 168 0.60 0.04 23.98
N VAL A 169 -0.23 0.72 23.16
CA VAL A 169 -1.56 1.20 23.59
C VAL A 169 -2.48 0.02 23.91
N ILE A 170 -2.48 -1.03 23.11
CA ILE A 170 -3.27 -2.24 23.38
C ILE A 170 -2.85 -2.86 24.71
N ALA A 171 -1.56 -2.97 24.97
CA ALA A 171 -1.03 -3.56 26.20
C ALA A 171 -1.33 -2.74 27.46
N GLY A 172 -1.28 -1.40 27.35
CA GLY A 172 -1.47 -0.49 28.49
C GLY A 172 -2.90 -0.03 28.72
N ALA A 173 -3.66 0.21 27.65
CA ALA A 173 -5.00 0.83 27.69
C ALA A 173 -6.10 0.00 26.99
N GLY A 174 -5.74 -1.14 26.43
CA GLY A 174 -6.68 -2.03 25.73
C GLY A 174 -6.93 -1.66 24.27
N ILE A 175 -7.64 -2.55 23.57
CA ILE A 175 -7.89 -2.45 22.13
C ILE A 175 -8.75 -1.24 21.79
N ALA A 176 -9.78 -0.95 22.58
CA ALA A 176 -10.71 0.16 22.37
C ALA A 176 -9.98 1.51 22.32
N ALA A 177 -8.90 1.68 23.09
CA ALA A 177 -8.11 2.90 23.11
C ALA A 177 -7.50 3.21 21.75
N CYS A 178 -7.05 2.21 20.97
CA CYS A 178 -6.54 2.41 19.62
C CYS A 178 -7.61 2.99 18.68
N PHE A 179 -8.84 2.51 18.79
CA PHE A 179 -9.95 3.00 17.97
C PHE A 179 -10.35 4.42 18.37
N PHE A 180 -10.36 4.76 19.67
CA PHE A 180 -10.57 6.13 20.14
C PHE A 180 -9.47 7.08 19.66
N VAL A 181 -8.21 6.66 19.72
CA VAL A 181 -7.07 7.44 19.21
C VAL A 181 -7.21 7.67 17.70
N ASN A 182 -7.62 6.65 16.94
CA ASN A 182 -7.87 6.83 15.51
C ASN A 182 -9.06 7.77 15.25
N ALA A 183 -10.17 7.62 15.96
CA ALA A 183 -11.30 8.55 15.85
C ALA A 183 -10.84 10.00 16.14
N ALA A 184 -10.07 10.22 17.21
CA ALA A 184 -9.50 11.53 17.53
C ALA A 184 -8.54 12.05 16.44
N SER A 185 -7.79 11.15 15.76
CA SER A 185 -6.90 11.53 14.68
C SER A 185 -7.63 12.13 13.47
N TYR A 186 -8.83 11.65 13.18
CA TYR A 186 -9.68 12.25 12.14
C TYR A 186 -10.12 13.67 12.47
N LEU A 187 -10.33 14.01 13.75
CA LEU A 187 -10.62 15.39 14.16
C LEU A 187 -9.50 16.35 13.77
N ALA A 188 -8.23 15.92 13.87
CA ALA A 188 -7.09 16.73 13.44
C ALA A 188 -7.15 17.03 11.94
N VAL A 189 -7.47 16.05 11.10
CA VAL A 189 -7.63 16.27 9.65
C VAL A 189 -8.81 17.16 9.35
N LEU A 190 -9.96 16.92 9.98
CA LEU A 190 -11.16 17.76 9.80
C LEU A 190 -10.87 19.21 10.16
N TRP A 191 -10.20 19.45 11.30
CA TRP A 191 -9.81 20.79 11.71
C TRP A 191 -8.84 21.45 10.71
N MET A 192 -7.82 20.72 10.26
CA MET A 192 -6.87 21.24 9.28
C MET A 192 -7.52 21.55 7.93
N LEU A 193 -8.41 20.67 7.44
CA LEU A 193 -9.20 20.94 6.23
C LEU A 193 -10.11 22.16 6.41
N ALA A 194 -10.67 22.37 7.61
CA ALA A 194 -11.55 23.51 7.90
C ALA A 194 -10.81 24.85 7.86
N ILE A 195 -9.55 24.92 8.32
CA ILE A 195 -8.76 26.17 8.37
C ILE A 195 -7.96 26.45 7.07
N MET A 196 -8.00 25.55 6.08
CA MET A 196 -7.39 25.78 4.78
C MET A 196 -8.08 26.94 4.04
N ARG A 197 -7.29 27.76 3.36
CA ARG A 197 -7.77 28.97 2.67
C ARG A 197 -7.77 28.76 1.15
N PRO A 198 -8.88 29.10 0.43
CA PRO A 198 -8.86 29.20 -1.04
C PRO A 198 -8.01 30.42 -1.49
N PRO A 199 -7.59 30.51 -2.79
CA PRO A 199 -7.97 29.58 -3.84
C PRO A 199 -7.12 28.32 -3.82
N PHE A 200 -7.75 27.18 -4.11
CA PHE A 200 -7.03 25.98 -4.52
C PHE A 200 -6.74 26.13 -6.02
N ALA A 201 -5.53 25.83 -6.45
CA ALA A 201 -5.20 25.83 -7.87
C ALA A 201 -6.20 24.89 -8.57
N GLY A 202 -7.01 25.42 -9.47
CA GLY A 202 -8.02 24.63 -10.17
C GLY A 202 -7.37 23.44 -10.88
N ALA A 203 -7.97 22.27 -10.80
CA ALA A 203 -7.52 21.11 -11.53
C ALA A 203 -7.55 21.44 -13.03
N SER A 204 -6.38 21.56 -13.65
CA SER A 204 -6.30 21.62 -15.09
C SER A 204 -6.80 20.27 -15.62
N THR A 205 -7.97 20.26 -16.24
CA THR A 205 -8.47 19.14 -17.03
C THR A 205 -7.53 18.95 -18.22
N ALA A 206 -6.42 18.25 -18.02
CA ALA A 206 -5.67 17.76 -19.16
C ALA A 206 -6.60 16.79 -19.91
N PRO A 207 -6.80 16.97 -21.22
CA PRO A 207 -7.64 16.06 -21.99
C PRO A 207 -7.09 14.65 -21.81
N ALA A 208 -7.94 13.74 -21.31
CA ALA A 208 -7.62 12.32 -21.22
C ALA A 208 -7.20 11.88 -22.64
N GLY A 209 -5.96 11.46 -22.79
CA GLY A 209 -5.47 11.01 -24.10
C GLY A 209 -6.41 9.93 -24.66
N ARG A 210 -6.57 9.88 -25.97
CA ARG A 210 -7.46 8.97 -26.72
C ARG A 210 -7.15 7.47 -26.55
N SER A 211 -6.12 7.08 -25.75
CA SER A 211 -5.78 5.68 -25.51
C SER A 211 -6.82 5.02 -24.60
N THR A 212 -7.23 3.80 -24.97
CA THR A 212 -8.22 3.01 -24.26
C THR A 212 -7.55 2.13 -23.20
N PHE A 213 -8.30 1.70 -22.14
CA PHE A 213 -7.83 0.73 -21.16
C PHE A 213 -7.30 -0.56 -21.82
N ARG A 214 -7.96 -0.98 -22.92
CA ARG A 214 -7.58 -2.14 -23.73
C ARG A 214 -6.18 -2.00 -24.35
N ASP A 215 -5.78 -0.80 -24.73
CA ASP A 215 -4.46 -0.58 -25.34
C ASP A 215 -3.32 -0.79 -24.34
N GLY A 216 -3.52 -0.32 -23.10
CA GLY A 216 -2.58 -0.59 -22.00
C GLY A 216 -2.46 -2.07 -21.66
N TRP A 217 -3.59 -2.79 -21.62
CA TRP A 217 -3.60 -4.24 -21.39
C TRP A 217 -2.90 -5.00 -22.52
N ARG A 218 -3.20 -4.67 -23.78
CA ARG A 218 -2.56 -5.27 -24.94
C ARG A 218 -1.05 -5.05 -24.90
N TYR A 219 -0.59 -3.84 -24.65
CA TYR A 219 0.84 -3.55 -24.51
C TYR A 219 1.51 -4.44 -23.44
N ILE A 220 0.88 -4.59 -22.26
CA ILE A 220 1.40 -5.44 -21.19
C ILE A 220 1.48 -6.90 -21.63
N MET A 221 0.46 -7.42 -22.30
CA MET A 221 0.40 -8.83 -22.69
C MET A 221 1.30 -9.15 -23.88
N ASP A 222 1.43 -8.23 -24.83
CA ASP A 222 2.22 -8.42 -26.06
C ASP A 222 3.73 -8.20 -25.83
N THR A 223 4.11 -7.48 -24.75
CA THR A 223 5.51 -7.19 -24.45
C THR A 223 6.00 -8.12 -23.33
N ALA A 224 7.06 -8.89 -23.60
CA ALA A 224 7.53 -9.96 -22.72
C ALA A 224 7.85 -9.47 -21.29
N GLU A 225 8.64 -8.41 -21.14
CA GLU A 225 9.07 -7.94 -19.82
C GLU A 225 7.94 -7.31 -18.99
N PRO A 226 7.10 -6.36 -19.49
CA PRO A 226 5.92 -5.89 -18.78
C PRO A 226 4.98 -7.02 -18.37
N ARG A 227 4.79 -8.03 -19.22
CA ARG A 227 3.97 -9.21 -18.90
C ARG A 227 4.54 -9.99 -17.72
N LEU A 228 5.85 -10.30 -17.72
CA LEU A 228 6.51 -11.01 -16.63
C LEU A 228 6.44 -10.23 -15.32
N LEU A 229 6.69 -8.93 -15.35
CA LEU A 229 6.61 -8.06 -14.18
C LEU A 229 5.17 -7.96 -13.65
N THR A 230 4.18 -7.91 -14.52
CA THR A 230 2.76 -7.91 -14.13
C THR A 230 2.35 -9.23 -13.48
N LEU A 231 2.72 -10.37 -14.06
CA LEU A 231 2.45 -11.69 -13.48
C LEU A 231 3.15 -11.86 -12.13
N LEU A 232 4.41 -11.41 -12.02
CA LEU A 232 5.12 -11.38 -10.75
C LEU A 232 4.40 -10.53 -9.71
N THR A 233 3.93 -9.33 -10.08
CA THR A 233 3.17 -8.44 -9.19
C THR A 233 1.88 -9.09 -8.69
N ILE A 234 1.11 -9.73 -9.56
CA ILE A 234 -0.10 -10.47 -9.17
C ILE A 234 0.24 -11.57 -8.17
N THR A 235 1.24 -12.40 -8.48
CA THR A 235 1.69 -13.49 -7.59
C THR A 235 2.12 -12.96 -6.23
N PHE A 236 2.89 -11.87 -6.20
CA PHE A 236 3.34 -11.23 -4.97
C PHE A 236 2.21 -10.59 -4.18
N SER A 237 1.21 -10.03 -4.84
CA SER A 237 0.05 -9.45 -4.15
C SER A 237 -0.85 -10.52 -3.54
N VAL A 238 -1.05 -11.65 -4.23
CA VAL A 238 -1.90 -12.74 -3.73
C VAL A 238 -1.16 -13.62 -2.72
N PHE A 239 0.08 -14.01 -2.99
CA PHE A 239 0.78 -15.00 -2.17
C PHE A 239 1.88 -14.39 -1.30
N GLY A 240 2.52 -13.32 -1.76
CA GLY A 240 3.62 -12.68 -1.05
C GLY A 240 3.12 -11.80 0.09
N PHE A 241 2.32 -10.77 -0.20
CA PHE A 241 1.87 -9.82 0.82
C PHE A 241 0.80 -10.38 1.77
N SER A 242 0.23 -11.52 1.46
CA SER A 242 -0.75 -12.23 2.30
C SER A 242 -0.24 -12.62 3.69
N PHE A 243 1.07 -12.57 3.95
CA PHE A 243 1.62 -12.76 5.30
C PHE A 243 1.18 -11.66 6.28
N ALA A 244 0.99 -10.42 5.82
CA ALA A 244 0.71 -9.28 6.68
C ALA A 244 -0.61 -9.42 7.48
N PRO A 245 -1.76 -9.81 6.87
CA PRO A 245 -2.97 -10.14 7.62
C PRO A 245 -2.80 -11.28 8.62
N MET A 246 -1.86 -12.20 8.39
CA MET A 246 -1.63 -13.37 9.26
C MET A 246 -0.66 -13.08 10.41
N LEU A 247 -0.04 -11.90 10.47
CA LEU A 247 0.90 -11.57 11.54
C LEU A 247 0.30 -11.61 12.96
N PRO A 248 -0.96 -11.21 13.24
CA PRO A 248 -1.52 -11.37 14.57
C PRO A 248 -1.63 -12.86 14.98
N VAL A 249 -2.00 -13.73 14.03
CA VAL A 249 -2.06 -15.18 14.22
C VAL A 249 -0.66 -15.75 14.48
N TYR A 250 0.32 -15.35 13.67
CA TYR A 250 1.71 -15.79 13.83
C TYR A 250 2.30 -15.31 15.15
N ALA A 251 2.09 -14.05 15.53
CA ALA A 251 2.56 -13.51 16.81
C ALA A 251 1.97 -14.26 18.00
N SER A 252 0.66 -14.53 17.98
CA SER A 252 -0.04 -15.20 19.08
C SER A 252 0.26 -16.70 19.15
N GLN A 253 0.03 -17.43 18.06
CA GLN A 253 0.03 -18.89 18.08
C GLN A 253 1.43 -19.52 17.94
N VAL A 254 2.36 -18.84 17.23
CA VAL A 254 3.70 -19.38 16.97
C VAL A 254 4.75 -18.83 17.92
N LEU A 255 4.69 -17.50 18.17
CA LEU A 255 5.71 -16.82 18.96
C LEU A 255 5.30 -16.63 20.43
N GLY A 256 4.05 -16.91 20.79
CA GLY A 256 3.52 -16.64 22.13
C GLY A 256 3.58 -15.15 22.51
N ALA A 257 3.66 -14.27 21.52
CA ALA A 257 3.78 -12.84 21.72
C ALA A 257 2.39 -12.19 21.77
N GLY A 258 2.25 -11.21 22.66
CA GLY A 258 1.01 -10.41 22.78
C GLY A 258 0.90 -9.35 21.69
N ALA A 259 -0.03 -8.43 21.89
CA ALA A 259 -0.27 -7.31 20.98
C ALA A 259 0.97 -6.44 20.74
N THR A 260 1.81 -6.25 21.76
CA THR A 260 3.08 -5.52 21.65
C THR A 260 4.03 -6.21 20.67
N GLY A 261 4.13 -7.55 20.77
CA GLY A 261 4.93 -8.34 19.84
C GLY A 261 4.41 -8.23 18.40
N TYR A 262 3.09 -8.33 18.21
CA TYR A 262 2.46 -8.13 16.90
C TYR A 262 2.76 -6.73 16.33
N GLY A 263 2.59 -5.68 17.14
CA GLY A 263 2.92 -4.32 16.75
C GLY A 263 4.38 -4.16 16.34
N ALA A 264 5.30 -4.79 17.09
CA ALA A 264 6.73 -4.76 16.78
C ALA A 264 7.06 -5.49 15.46
N LEU A 265 6.43 -6.64 15.19
CA LEU A 265 6.60 -7.37 13.92
C LEU A 265 6.13 -6.54 12.72
N MET A 266 4.95 -5.92 12.83
CA MET A 266 4.43 -5.03 11.78
C MET A 266 5.33 -3.82 11.56
N SER A 267 5.85 -3.22 12.64
CA SER A 267 6.81 -2.11 12.55
C SER A 267 8.12 -2.55 11.93
N GLY A 268 8.62 -3.75 12.22
CA GLY A 268 9.79 -4.34 11.58
C GLY A 268 9.65 -4.41 10.07
N VAL A 269 8.50 -4.88 9.56
CA VAL A 269 8.17 -4.87 8.12
C VAL A 269 8.23 -3.44 7.56
N GLY A 270 7.69 -2.45 8.31
CA GLY A 270 7.73 -1.05 7.95
C GLY A 270 9.16 -0.49 7.87
N VAL A 271 9.99 -0.79 8.88
CA VAL A 271 11.42 -0.40 8.92
C VAL A 271 12.17 -0.96 7.72
N GLY A 272 11.97 -2.25 7.41
CA GLY A 272 12.55 -2.87 6.23
C GLY A 272 12.16 -2.16 4.94
N ALA A 273 10.88 -1.82 4.77
CA ALA A 273 10.40 -1.10 3.60
C ALA A 273 10.97 0.33 3.50
N ALA A 274 11.11 1.03 4.63
CA ALA A 274 11.75 2.35 4.68
C ALA A 274 13.24 2.26 4.32
N ALA A 275 13.96 1.26 4.84
CA ALA A 275 15.35 1.00 4.49
C ALA A 275 15.54 0.73 2.99
N ALA A 276 14.62 -0.03 2.36
CA ALA A 276 14.61 -0.26 0.92
C ALA A 276 14.49 1.04 0.12
N ALA A 277 13.56 1.91 0.52
CA ALA A 277 13.36 3.21 -0.15
C ALA A 277 14.61 4.09 -0.05
N LEU A 278 15.23 4.17 1.13
CA LEU A 278 16.48 4.91 1.35
C LEU A 278 17.63 4.30 0.53
N PHE A 279 17.74 2.98 0.51
CA PHE A 279 18.75 2.27 -0.29
C PHE A 279 18.64 2.61 -1.77
N VAL A 280 17.42 2.56 -2.34
CA VAL A 280 17.19 2.92 -3.75
C VAL A 280 17.50 4.38 -4.00
N ALA A 281 17.12 5.28 -3.10
CA ALA A 281 17.44 6.72 -3.21
C ALA A 281 18.95 6.98 -3.21
N ALA A 282 19.71 6.28 -2.36
CA ALA A 282 21.16 6.42 -2.27
C ALA A 282 21.92 5.83 -3.46
N MET A 283 21.45 4.69 -3.98
CA MET A 283 22.11 3.97 -5.09
C MET A 283 21.73 4.50 -6.49
N GLY A 284 20.65 5.27 -6.61
CA GLY A 284 20.20 5.86 -7.87
C GLY A 284 20.08 4.84 -9.01
N HIS A 285 20.57 5.21 -10.19
CA HIS A 285 20.50 4.35 -11.39
C HIS A 285 21.26 3.01 -11.28
N ARG A 286 22.17 2.88 -10.32
CA ARG A 286 22.94 1.63 -10.14
C ARG A 286 22.07 0.45 -9.74
N VAL A 287 20.91 0.67 -9.11
CA VAL A 287 19.99 -0.40 -8.70
C VAL A 287 19.10 -0.89 -9.87
N HIS A 288 18.90 -0.07 -10.89
CA HIS A 288 17.96 -0.33 -11.99
C HIS A 288 18.50 -1.29 -13.08
N ARG A 289 19.46 -2.15 -12.76
CA ARG A 289 19.88 -3.19 -13.70
C ARG A 289 18.79 -4.24 -13.88
N GLU A 290 18.51 -4.57 -15.14
CA GLU A 290 17.61 -5.66 -15.53
C GLU A 290 18.01 -6.96 -14.81
N GLY A 291 17.04 -7.70 -14.32
CA GLY A 291 17.24 -8.93 -13.57
C GLY A 291 17.33 -8.81 -12.04
N ARG A 292 17.71 -7.66 -11.48
CA ARG A 292 17.77 -7.51 -10.00
C ARG A 292 16.41 -7.60 -9.32
N VAL A 293 15.34 -7.20 -10.00
CA VAL A 293 13.97 -7.34 -9.49
C VAL A 293 13.66 -8.81 -9.18
N PHE A 294 14.04 -9.73 -10.06
CA PHE A 294 13.81 -11.17 -9.86
C PHE A 294 14.68 -11.73 -8.71
N GLY A 295 15.90 -11.21 -8.53
CA GLY A 295 16.76 -11.56 -7.41
C GLY A 295 16.17 -11.15 -6.06
N PHE A 296 15.69 -9.91 -5.93
CA PHE A 296 15.01 -9.44 -4.71
C PHE A 296 13.68 -10.16 -4.49
N ALA A 297 12.95 -10.47 -5.54
CA ALA A 297 11.74 -11.28 -5.50
C ALA A 297 12.01 -12.69 -4.97
N THR A 298 13.05 -13.35 -5.47
CA THR A 298 13.47 -14.67 -4.98
C THR A 298 13.91 -14.60 -3.52
N LEU A 299 14.71 -13.60 -3.16
CA LEU A 299 15.15 -13.40 -1.78
C LEU A 299 13.98 -13.17 -0.82
N PHE A 300 12.96 -12.38 -1.23
CA PHE A 300 11.74 -12.21 -0.45
C PHE A 300 11.04 -13.55 -0.17
N GLY A 301 10.84 -14.36 -1.19
CA GLY A 301 10.21 -15.67 -1.03
C GLY A 301 11.01 -16.61 -0.12
N LEU A 302 12.35 -16.63 -0.26
CA LEU A 302 13.24 -17.39 0.62
C LEU A 302 13.16 -16.91 2.07
N VAL A 303 13.13 -15.59 2.29
CA VAL A 303 12.98 -15.01 3.63
C VAL A 303 11.66 -15.41 4.26
N LEU A 304 10.55 -15.43 3.51
CA LEU A 304 9.26 -15.90 4.03
C LEU A 304 9.30 -17.41 4.36
N LEU A 305 9.95 -18.24 3.53
CA LEU A 305 10.15 -19.66 3.82
C LEU A 305 10.91 -19.86 5.13
N VAL A 306 12.00 -19.12 5.34
CA VAL A 306 12.77 -19.20 6.59
C VAL A 306 11.96 -18.65 7.76
N THR A 307 11.16 -17.59 7.55
CA THR A 307 10.26 -17.04 8.58
C THR A 307 9.24 -18.06 9.05
N SER A 308 8.72 -18.90 8.15
CA SER A 308 7.77 -19.96 8.52
C SER A 308 8.34 -20.97 9.51
N MET A 309 9.66 -21.14 9.52
CA MET A 309 10.38 -22.05 10.44
C MET A 309 10.75 -21.38 11.77
N ALA A 310 10.77 -20.05 11.84
CA ALA A 310 11.15 -19.32 13.04
C ALA A 310 10.14 -19.56 14.18
N GLY A 311 10.64 -20.02 15.33
CA GLY A 311 9.85 -20.26 16.54
C GLY A 311 10.14 -19.27 17.67
N HIS A 312 11.05 -18.32 17.47
CA HIS A 312 11.44 -17.33 18.45
C HIS A 312 11.22 -15.92 17.93
N PHE A 313 10.88 -15.00 18.83
CA PHE A 313 10.50 -13.63 18.47
C PHE A 313 11.60 -12.84 17.74
N VAL A 314 12.83 -12.87 18.26
CA VAL A 314 13.93 -12.04 17.69
C VAL A 314 14.31 -12.48 16.27
N PRO A 315 14.52 -13.77 15.96
CA PRO A 315 14.72 -14.21 14.58
C PRO A 315 13.55 -13.85 13.67
N ALA A 316 12.31 -14.02 14.11
CA ALA A 316 11.13 -13.67 13.35
C ALA A 316 11.07 -12.16 13.03
N LEU A 317 11.39 -11.30 14.00
CA LEU A 317 11.45 -9.86 13.80
C LEU A 317 12.51 -9.46 12.75
N ILE A 318 13.71 -10.03 12.82
CA ILE A 318 14.79 -9.78 11.86
C ILE A 318 14.37 -10.22 10.46
N LEU A 319 13.82 -11.44 10.34
CA LEU A 319 13.37 -12.00 9.07
C LEU A 319 12.22 -11.20 8.47
N LEU A 320 11.24 -10.77 9.26
CA LEU A 320 10.13 -9.96 8.79
C LEU A 320 10.59 -8.53 8.40
N THR A 321 11.59 -7.98 9.08
CA THR A 321 12.23 -6.73 8.66
C THR A 321 12.90 -6.89 7.30
N LEU A 322 13.61 -7.98 7.08
CA LEU A 322 14.23 -8.31 5.80
C LEU A 322 13.17 -8.60 4.71
N ALA A 323 12.07 -9.27 5.06
CA ALA A 323 10.94 -9.47 4.15
C ALA A 323 10.33 -8.13 3.70
N GLY A 324 10.12 -7.19 4.63
CA GLY A 324 9.65 -5.84 4.32
C GLY A 324 10.60 -5.09 3.36
N CYS A 325 11.92 -5.23 3.58
CA CYS A 325 12.94 -4.63 2.72
C CYS A 325 12.90 -5.22 1.30
N THR A 326 12.97 -6.53 1.17
CA THR A 326 13.01 -7.21 -0.13
C THR A 326 11.70 -7.08 -0.91
N TRP A 327 10.56 -7.10 -0.22
CA TRP A 327 9.25 -6.80 -0.81
C TRP A 327 9.19 -5.39 -1.40
N ALA A 328 9.62 -4.38 -0.62
CA ALA A 328 9.62 -2.99 -1.06
C ALA A 328 10.61 -2.76 -2.22
N LEU A 329 11.80 -3.37 -2.18
CA LEU A 329 12.76 -3.32 -3.29
C LEU A 329 12.15 -3.89 -4.58
N THR A 330 11.50 -5.05 -4.49
CA THR A 330 10.81 -5.66 -5.65
C THR A 330 9.75 -4.72 -6.21
N GLY A 331 8.90 -4.13 -5.35
CA GLY A 331 7.85 -3.20 -5.77
C GLY A 331 8.38 -1.92 -6.40
N ILE A 332 9.39 -1.28 -5.78
CA ILE A 332 10.00 -0.04 -6.30
C ILE A 332 10.64 -0.28 -7.66
N LEU A 333 11.40 -1.37 -7.81
CA LEU A 333 12.05 -1.70 -9.08
C LEU A 333 11.04 -2.04 -10.16
N THR A 334 10.02 -2.86 -9.86
CA THR A 334 8.95 -3.18 -10.81
C THR A 334 8.22 -1.91 -11.27
N ASN A 335 7.85 -1.03 -10.34
CA ASN A 335 7.21 0.25 -10.64
C ASN A 335 8.08 1.09 -11.56
N THR A 336 9.36 1.24 -11.25
CA THR A 336 10.30 2.04 -12.04
C THR A 336 10.49 1.49 -13.45
N ILE A 337 10.67 0.17 -13.60
CA ILE A 337 10.85 -0.46 -14.91
C ILE A 337 9.61 -0.27 -15.77
N LEU A 338 8.42 -0.53 -15.23
CA LEU A 338 7.16 -0.33 -15.95
C LEU A 338 6.96 1.14 -16.36
N GLN A 339 7.31 2.09 -15.48
CA GLN A 339 7.19 3.52 -15.75
C GLN A 339 8.15 4.00 -16.84
N THR A 340 9.38 3.49 -16.85
CA THR A 340 10.42 3.95 -17.78
C THR A 340 10.32 3.30 -19.17
N LYS A 341 9.83 2.04 -19.23
CA LYS A 341 9.69 1.31 -20.49
C LYS A 341 8.36 1.53 -21.20
N ALA A 342 7.33 1.96 -20.47
CA ALA A 342 6.03 2.23 -21.09
C ALA A 342 6.11 3.44 -22.04
N PRO A 343 5.57 3.31 -23.27
CA PRO A 343 5.44 4.43 -24.19
C PRO A 343 4.69 5.60 -23.53
N ASP A 344 5.08 6.86 -23.81
CA ASP A 344 4.53 8.03 -23.15
C ASP A 344 2.99 8.10 -23.18
N HIS A 345 2.39 7.74 -24.33
CA HIS A 345 0.94 7.75 -24.52
C HIS A 345 0.20 6.60 -23.79
N LEU A 346 0.90 5.52 -23.38
CA LEU A 346 0.35 4.38 -22.64
C LEU A 346 0.77 4.36 -21.15
N ARG A 347 1.77 5.18 -20.75
CA ARG A 347 2.35 5.15 -19.40
C ARG A 347 1.30 5.22 -18.29
N GLY A 348 0.35 6.15 -18.41
CA GLY A 348 -0.73 6.28 -17.43
C GLY A 348 -1.61 5.03 -17.31
N ARG A 349 -1.84 4.33 -18.44
CA ARG A 349 -2.65 3.09 -18.46
C ARG A 349 -1.90 1.92 -17.83
N VAL A 350 -0.62 1.75 -18.21
CA VAL A 350 0.26 0.71 -17.63
C VAL A 350 0.37 0.88 -16.12
N MET A 351 0.58 2.12 -15.65
CA MET A 351 0.66 2.42 -14.22
C MET A 351 -0.67 2.23 -13.49
N GLY A 352 -1.79 2.54 -14.14
CA GLY A 352 -3.11 2.23 -13.61
C GLY A 352 -3.32 0.72 -13.41
N PHE A 353 -2.92 -0.11 -14.38
CA PHE A 353 -2.92 -1.57 -14.25
C PHE A 353 -2.02 -2.05 -13.11
N TYR A 354 -0.80 -1.55 -13.04
CA TYR A 354 0.12 -1.90 -11.96
C TYR A 354 -0.49 -1.60 -10.59
N SER A 355 -1.03 -0.40 -10.39
CA SER A 355 -1.68 -0.03 -9.14
C SER A 355 -2.88 -0.92 -8.82
N PHE A 356 -3.69 -1.25 -9.82
CA PHE A 356 -4.82 -2.17 -9.69
C PHE A 356 -4.35 -3.57 -9.28
N MET A 357 -3.26 -4.11 -9.84
CA MET A 357 -2.73 -5.42 -9.47
C MET A 357 -2.16 -5.43 -8.05
N VAL A 358 -1.44 -4.37 -7.65
CA VAL A 358 -0.86 -4.27 -6.30
C VAL A 358 -1.94 -4.23 -5.23
N VAL A 359 -2.95 -3.38 -5.39
CA VAL A 359 -3.98 -3.16 -4.36
C VAL A 359 -5.16 -4.11 -4.54
N GLY A 360 -5.57 -4.33 -5.79
CA GLY A 360 -6.78 -5.07 -6.11
C GLY A 360 -6.68 -6.58 -5.87
N MET A 361 -5.47 -7.15 -5.83
CA MET A 361 -5.30 -8.57 -5.53
C MET A 361 -5.22 -8.85 -4.02
N ALA A 362 -5.12 -7.82 -3.17
CA ALA A 362 -5.01 -7.98 -1.72
C ALA A 362 -6.18 -8.74 -1.07
N PRO A 363 -7.48 -8.55 -1.47
CA PRO A 363 -8.57 -9.34 -0.93
C PRO A 363 -8.41 -10.85 -1.16
N LEU A 364 -7.97 -11.23 -2.36
CA LEU A 364 -7.74 -12.65 -2.70
C LEU A 364 -6.59 -13.23 -1.86
N GLY A 365 -5.55 -12.43 -1.66
CA GLY A 365 -4.41 -12.81 -0.83
C GLY A 365 -4.79 -13.00 0.64
N ALA A 366 -5.56 -12.09 1.22
CA ALA A 366 -5.99 -12.18 2.60
C ALA A 366 -6.92 -13.39 2.84
N LEU A 367 -7.88 -13.62 1.91
CA LEU A 367 -8.79 -14.76 1.98
C LEU A 367 -8.05 -16.10 1.87
N GLN A 368 -7.16 -16.22 0.88
CA GLN A 368 -6.36 -17.42 0.67
C GLN A 368 -5.46 -17.70 1.89
N ALA A 369 -4.77 -16.68 2.41
CA ALA A 369 -3.90 -16.86 3.57
C ALA A 369 -4.69 -17.26 4.83
N GLY A 370 -5.88 -16.68 5.03
CA GLY A 370 -6.80 -17.05 6.11
C GLY A 370 -7.25 -18.51 6.01
N LEU A 371 -7.68 -18.94 4.81
CA LEU A 371 -8.10 -20.33 4.56
C LEU A 371 -6.96 -21.33 4.80
N VAL A 372 -5.78 -21.07 4.26
CA VAL A 372 -4.62 -21.95 4.44
C VAL A 372 -4.19 -21.97 5.91
N SER A 373 -4.18 -20.82 6.57
CA SER A 373 -3.79 -20.73 7.98
C SER A 373 -4.77 -21.46 8.90
N GLU A 374 -6.07 -21.45 8.62
CA GLU A 374 -7.09 -22.12 9.39
C GLU A 374 -6.94 -23.65 9.33
N HIS A 375 -6.66 -24.22 8.14
CA HIS A 375 -6.64 -25.66 7.94
C HIS A 375 -5.25 -26.29 8.17
N PHE A 376 -4.18 -25.57 7.81
CA PHE A 376 -2.80 -26.08 7.80
C PHE A 376 -1.87 -25.33 8.76
N GLY A 377 -2.39 -24.32 9.45
CA GLY A 377 -1.62 -23.44 10.33
C GLY A 377 -0.91 -22.30 9.60
N VAL A 378 -0.64 -21.22 10.34
CA VAL A 378 -0.06 -20.00 9.82
C VAL A 378 1.35 -20.20 9.23
N ARG A 379 2.14 -21.14 9.77
CA ARG A 379 3.45 -21.51 9.22
C ARG A 379 3.34 -22.05 7.80
N ALA A 380 2.34 -22.91 7.53
CA ALA A 380 2.09 -23.45 6.20
C ALA A 380 1.67 -22.35 5.21
N SER A 381 0.87 -21.37 5.65
CA SER A 381 0.49 -20.22 4.83
C SER A 381 1.72 -19.37 4.43
N LEU A 382 2.62 -19.08 5.37
CA LEU A 382 3.88 -18.37 5.11
C LEU A 382 4.78 -19.16 4.15
N ALA A 383 4.92 -20.48 4.37
CA ALA A 383 5.74 -21.35 3.53
C ALA A 383 5.18 -21.44 2.11
N LEU A 384 3.86 -21.61 1.95
CA LEU A 384 3.20 -21.64 0.65
C LEU A 384 3.41 -20.33 -0.10
N GLY A 385 3.16 -19.18 0.56
CA GLY A 385 3.36 -17.85 -0.01
C GLY A 385 4.81 -17.64 -0.44
N GLY A 386 5.78 -17.96 0.42
CA GLY A 386 7.20 -17.86 0.12
C GLY A 386 7.61 -18.78 -1.03
N GLY A 387 7.19 -20.05 -1.01
CA GLY A 387 7.51 -21.03 -2.06
C GLY A 387 6.99 -20.63 -3.43
N ILE A 388 5.72 -20.20 -3.52
CA ILE A 388 5.13 -19.71 -4.78
C ILE A 388 5.89 -18.47 -5.29
N CYS A 389 6.25 -17.52 -4.41
CA CYS A 389 7.02 -16.34 -4.79
C CYS A 389 8.42 -16.73 -5.33
N VAL A 390 9.12 -17.69 -4.72
CA VAL A 390 10.42 -18.20 -5.22
C VAL A 390 10.25 -18.80 -6.61
N VAL A 391 9.30 -19.71 -6.78
CA VAL A 391 9.06 -20.38 -8.06
C VAL A 391 8.71 -19.38 -9.15
N ALA A 392 7.78 -18.45 -8.87
CA ALA A 392 7.37 -17.42 -9.83
C ALA A 392 8.55 -16.51 -10.22
N ALA A 393 9.35 -16.07 -9.24
CA ALA A 393 10.52 -15.22 -9.50
C ALA A 393 11.59 -15.93 -10.34
N LEU A 394 11.88 -17.21 -10.06
CA LEU A 394 12.85 -18.01 -10.81
C LEU A 394 12.36 -18.30 -12.23
N LEU A 395 11.09 -18.63 -12.42
CA LEU A 395 10.49 -18.82 -13.74
C LEU A 395 10.52 -17.52 -14.57
N ALA A 396 10.17 -16.40 -13.95
CA ALA A 396 10.24 -15.09 -14.61
C ALA A 396 11.69 -14.74 -14.97
N TRP A 397 12.66 -15.02 -14.10
CA TRP A 397 14.07 -14.80 -14.37
C TRP A 397 14.60 -15.64 -15.53
N ARG A 398 14.25 -16.93 -15.59
CA ARG A 398 14.59 -17.79 -16.74
C ARG A 398 14.00 -17.24 -18.02
N SER A 399 12.70 -16.91 -18.03
CA SER A 399 12.02 -16.37 -19.22
C SER A 399 12.64 -15.06 -19.71
N ALA A 400 13.02 -14.16 -18.80
CA ALA A 400 13.68 -12.89 -19.14
C ALA A 400 15.06 -13.07 -19.78
N ARG A 401 15.80 -14.13 -19.42
CA ARG A 401 17.09 -14.46 -20.04
C ARG A 401 16.97 -15.06 -21.44
N TRP A 402 15.86 -15.72 -21.75
CA TRP A 402 15.60 -16.33 -23.06
C TRP A 402 15.06 -15.33 -24.08
N HIS A 403 14.57 -14.18 -23.64
CA HIS A 403 14.16 -13.07 -24.48
C HIS A 403 15.03 -11.85 -24.12
N PRO A 404 16.33 -11.82 -24.50
CA PRO A 404 17.10 -10.59 -24.35
C PRO A 404 16.37 -9.51 -25.14
N THR A 405 16.11 -8.39 -24.48
CA THR A 405 15.33 -7.26 -24.95
C THR A 405 15.46 -7.07 -26.46
N ASP A 406 14.33 -7.15 -27.18
CA ASP A 406 14.24 -6.80 -28.57
C ASP A 406 14.96 -5.47 -28.79
N ALA A 407 15.88 -5.46 -29.76
CA ALA A 407 16.58 -4.28 -30.20
C ALA A 407 15.58 -3.14 -30.46
N PRO A 408 15.94 -1.87 -30.21
CA PRO A 408 15.04 -0.75 -30.41
C PRO A 408 14.38 -0.88 -31.78
N ALA A 409 13.05 -0.76 -31.80
CA ALA A 409 12.26 -0.87 -33.02
C ALA A 409 12.96 -0.06 -34.11
N LYS A 410 13.33 -0.69 -35.22
CA LYS A 410 13.91 -0.03 -36.38
C LYS A 410 13.03 1.20 -36.71
N PRO A 411 13.59 2.37 -36.84
CA PRO A 411 12.82 3.52 -37.32
C PRO A 411 12.14 3.11 -38.61
N LEU A 412 10.82 3.27 -38.65
CA LEU A 412 10.06 3.11 -39.90
C LEU A 412 10.73 4.02 -40.91
N THR A 413 11.51 3.43 -41.80
CA THR A 413 12.02 4.10 -42.96
C THR A 413 10.81 4.61 -43.73
N SER A 414 10.62 5.94 -43.76
CA SER A 414 9.70 6.58 -44.65
C SER A 414 10.02 6.10 -46.05
N GLY A 415 9.21 5.18 -46.57
CA GLY A 415 9.24 4.79 -47.99
C GLY A 415 8.98 6.04 -48.79
N GLY A 416 10.02 6.53 -49.43
CA GLY A 416 9.89 7.48 -50.50
C GLY A 416 9.30 6.76 -51.71
N GLY A 417 8.40 7.44 -52.37
CA GLY A 417 7.74 7.07 -53.61
C GLY A 417 6.61 8.02 -53.88
#